data_e94f14aed61e1f9c54fd9c99eaa52952
#
_entry.id   e94f14aed61e1f9c54fd9c99eaa52952
#
_cell.length_a   1.000
_cell.length_b   1.000
_cell.length_c   1.000
_cell.angle_alpha   90.00
_cell.angle_beta   90.00
_cell.angle_gamma   90.00
#
_symmetry.space_group_name_H-M   'P 1'
#
loop_
_entity.id
_entity.type
_entity.pdbx_description
1 polymer ?
#
loop_
_entity_poly.entity_id
_entity_poly.type
_entity_poly.pdbx_seq_one_letter_code
_entity_poly.pdbx_strand_id
1 'polypeptide(L)'
;VEHSLSEIGSELLLDLLSRKDSWVSGLGAATAQQALQMFHLDYEIIYVSGWQVAAESNIGVNTYPDLSLYPSNSTPNFVKKINNTLLRRMAELDKKKLPPIIADGESGFGGIYNVYELTNQFIDSGVSGIHFEDQLASEKKCGHVGGKVVIPTHEYIKKLNSARLSSDVSGVPIIIIARTDAMNAKLMTSKSDVISLSLIHISEPTRPED
;
A
#
# COMPACT_ATOMS: atom_id res chain seq x y z
N VAL A 1 10.53 -20.95 5.78
CA VAL A 1 9.14 -21.27 5.42
C VAL A 1 8.17 -20.20 5.90
N GLU A 2 8.55 -19.43 6.94
CA GLU A 2 7.64 -18.49 7.62
C GLU A 2 7.18 -17.33 6.73
N HIS A 3 8.00 -16.86 5.79
CA HIS A 3 7.68 -15.75 4.89
C HIS A 3 7.58 -16.14 3.40
N SER A 4 7.45 -17.43 3.11
CA SER A 4 7.52 -17.95 1.73
C SER A 4 6.46 -17.36 0.78
N LEU A 5 5.28 -16.99 1.27
CA LEU A 5 4.26 -16.36 0.43
C LEU A 5 4.67 -14.95 -0.02
N SER A 6 5.23 -14.15 0.89
CA SER A 6 5.75 -12.83 0.56
C SER A 6 6.92 -12.91 -0.41
N GLU A 7 7.86 -13.81 -0.18
CA GLU A 7 9.04 -14.01 -1.03
C GLU A 7 8.62 -14.41 -2.45
N ILE A 8 7.85 -15.49 -2.60
CA ILE A 8 7.36 -15.97 -3.90
C ILE A 8 6.51 -14.90 -4.60
N GLY A 9 5.61 -14.24 -3.85
CA GLY A 9 4.76 -13.20 -4.38
C GLY A 9 5.54 -11.97 -4.85
N SER A 10 6.61 -11.60 -4.16
CA SER A 10 7.47 -10.46 -4.53
C SER A 10 8.27 -10.76 -5.80
N GLU A 11 8.80 -11.97 -5.95
CA GLU A 11 9.47 -12.40 -7.17
C GLU A 11 8.50 -12.38 -8.37
N LEU A 12 7.30 -12.92 -8.20
CA LEU A 12 6.27 -12.88 -9.24
C LEU A 12 5.86 -11.45 -9.61
N LEU A 13 5.72 -10.58 -8.61
CA LEU A 13 5.37 -9.18 -8.86
C LEU A 13 6.48 -8.46 -9.64
N LEU A 14 7.74 -8.70 -9.29
CA LEU A 14 8.89 -8.15 -10.00
C LEU A 14 8.93 -8.62 -11.46
N ASP A 15 8.68 -9.91 -11.70
CA ASP A 15 8.58 -10.48 -13.05
C ASP A 15 7.47 -9.80 -13.87
N LEU A 16 6.28 -9.66 -13.29
CA LEU A 16 5.15 -8.98 -13.93
C LEU A 16 5.49 -7.54 -14.31
N LEU A 17 6.08 -6.78 -13.37
CA LEU A 17 6.44 -5.38 -13.59
C LEU A 17 7.61 -5.17 -14.56
N SER A 18 8.42 -6.21 -14.78
CA SER A 18 9.56 -6.20 -15.70
C SER A 18 9.18 -6.45 -17.16
N ARG A 19 7.94 -6.83 -17.43
CA ARG A 19 7.45 -7.08 -18.80
C ARG A 19 7.45 -5.81 -19.60
N LYS A 20 8.04 -5.88 -20.79
CA LYS A 20 8.02 -4.81 -21.78
C LYS A 20 6.86 -5.06 -22.74
N ASP A 21 6.25 -3.98 -23.21
CA ASP A 21 5.18 -4.02 -24.23
C ASP A 21 3.90 -4.74 -23.83
N SER A 22 3.66 -4.91 -22.52
CA SER A 22 2.42 -5.47 -21.97
C SER A 22 1.94 -4.68 -20.76
N TRP A 23 0.64 -4.71 -20.52
CA TRP A 23 0.03 -4.19 -19.30
C TRP A 23 -0.25 -5.34 -18.34
N VAL A 24 -0.35 -5.05 -17.06
CA VAL A 24 -0.66 -6.00 -16.01
C VAL A 24 -2.04 -5.72 -15.46
N SER A 25 -2.89 -6.76 -15.37
CA SER A 25 -4.26 -6.62 -14.88
C SER A 25 -4.34 -6.82 -13.37
N GLY A 26 -4.98 -5.88 -12.69
CA GLY A 26 -5.23 -5.98 -11.25
C GLY A 26 -6.50 -5.23 -10.85
N LEU A 27 -7.21 -5.75 -9.88
CA LEU A 27 -8.40 -5.13 -9.31
C LEU A 27 -8.34 -5.09 -7.78
N GLY A 28 -9.06 -4.12 -7.20
CA GLY A 28 -9.24 -4.01 -5.76
C GLY A 28 -10.27 -5.01 -5.24
N ALA A 29 -9.94 -5.74 -4.18
CA ALA A 29 -10.84 -6.63 -3.48
C ALA A 29 -11.27 -6.03 -2.14
N ALA A 30 -12.57 -5.85 -1.94
CA ALA A 30 -13.12 -5.43 -0.63
C ALA A 30 -13.40 -6.64 0.27
N THR A 31 -13.53 -7.84 -0.28
CA THR A 31 -13.74 -9.08 0.46
C THR A 31 -12.83 -10.20 -0.07
N ALA A 32 -12.53 -11.19 0.77
CA ALA A 32 -11.76 -12.36 0.33
C ALA A 32 -12.52 -13.17 -0.74
N GLN A 33 -13.85 -13.10 -0.77
CA GLN A 33 -14.67 -13.73 -1.81
C GLN A 33 -14.48 -13.05 -3.17
N GLN A 34 -14.38 -11.73 -3.20
CA GLN A 34 -14.04 -11.01 -4.45
C GLN A 34 -12.63 -11.36 -4.93
N ALA A 35 -11.64 -11.43 -4.03
CA ALA A 35 -10.30 -11.88 -4.36
C ALA A 35 -10.31 -13.31 -4.96
N LEU A 36 -11.15 -14.21 -4.43
CA LEU A 36 -11.32 -15.55 -4.99
C LEU A 36 -11.92 -15.52 -6.41
N GLN A 37 -12.88 -14.63 -6.68
CA GLN A 37 -13.41 -14.46 -8.04
C GLN A 37 -12.33 -13.94 -9.02
N MET A 38 -11.51 -13.00 -8.57
CA MET A 38 -10.37 -12.51 -9.36
C MET A 38 -9.38 -13.64 -9.66
N PHE A 39 -9.08 -14.49 -8.67
CA PHE A 39 -8.23 -15.64 -8.84
C PHE A 39 -8.79 -16.66 -9.85
N HIS A 40 -10.10 -16.87 -9.84
CA HIS A 40 -10.80 -17.69 -10.85
C HIS A 40 -10.65 -17.15 -12.28
N LEU A 41 -10.71 -15.83 -12.42
CA LEU A 41 -10.64 -15.11 -13.70
C LEU A 41 -9.20 -14.78 -14.14
N ASP A 42 -8.18 -15.36 -13.50
CA ASP A 42 -6.77 -15.16 -13.83
C ASP A 42 -6.28 -13.71 -13.79
N TYR A 43 -6.85 -12.87 -12.92
CA TYR A 43 -6.25 -11.57 -12.66
C TYR A 43 -4.83 -11.73 -12.12
N GLU A 44 -3.90 -10.99 -12.69
CA GLU A 44 -2.47 -11.15 -12.42
C GLU A 44 -2.05 -10.57 -11.07
N ILE A 45 -2.77 -9.55 -10.57
CA ILE A 45 -2.52 -8.89 -9.28
C ILE A 45 -3.85 -8.72 -8.55
N ILE A 46 -3.82 -8.92 -7.23
CA ILE A 46 -4.89 -8.49 -6.33
C ILE A 46 -4.41 -7.22 -5.60
N TYR A 47 -5.23 -6.17 -5.66
CA TYR A 47 -4.97 -4.95 -4.93
C TYR A 47 -5.83 -4.89 -3.67
N VAL A 48 -5.22 -4.49 -2.54
CA VAL A 48 -5.89 -4.26 -1.27
C VAL A 48 -5.84 -2.78 -0.95
N SER A 49 -6.95 -2.10 -1.22
CA SER A 49 -7.10 -0.66 -1.02
C SER A 49 -7.42 -0.32 0.42
N GLY A 50 -6.76 0.68 0.98
CA GLY A 50 -7.07 1.22 2.32
C GLY A 50 -8.50 1.71 2.43
N TRP A 51 -9.04 2.35 1.37
CA TRP A 51 -10.44 2.76 1.30
C TRP A 51 -11.42 1.57 1.47
N GLN A 52 -11.18 0.46 0.76
CA GLN A 52 -12.02 -0.73 0.86
C GLN A 52 -11.88 -1.40 2.22
N VAL A 53 -10.68 -1.40 2.80
CA VAL A 53 -10.44 -1.92 4.15
C VAL A 53 -11.16 -1.05 5.18
N ALA A 54 -11.08 0.27 5.09
CA ALA A 54 -11.80 1.17 5.99
C ALA A 54 -13.31 0.92 5.95
N ALA A 55 -13.88 0.74 4.76
CA ALA A 55 -15.31 0.55 4.58
C ALA A 55 -15.81 -0.82 5.04
N GLU A 56 -15.09 -1.91 4.72
CA GLU A 56 -15.64 -3.27 4.79
C GLU A 56 -14.75 -4.27 5.57
N SER A 57 -13.45 -4.24 5.37
CA SER A 57 -12.58 -5.35 5.80
C SER A 57 -11.67 -5.02 6.98
N ASN A 58 -11.89 -3.89 7.66
CA ASN A 58 -11.15 -3.58 8.87
C ASN A 58 -11.56 -4.50 10.03
N ILE A 59 -10.70 -4.59 11.05
CA ILE A 59 -10.94 -5.40 12.27
C ILE A 59 -11.63 -4.61 13.38
N GLY A 60 -11.90 -3.32 13.17
CA GLY A 60 -12.77 -2.54 14.04
C GLY A 60 -14.23 -2.94 13.85
N VAL A 61 -15.09 -2.50 14.75
CA VAL A 61 -16.51 -2.86 14.73
C VAL A 61 -17.38 -1.85 13.96
N ASN A 62 -16.78 -1.00 13.14
CA ASN A 62 -17.46 0.06 12.38
C ASN A 62 -17.00 0.12 10.93
N THR A 63 -17.83 0.71 10.08
CA THR A 63 -17.39 1.25 8.80
C THR A 63 -16.72 2.60 9.06
N TYR A 64 -15.48 2.76 8.63
CA TYR A 64 -14.72 3.99 8.77
C TYR A 64 -14.64 4.74 7.44
N PRO A 65 -14.59 6.08 7.49
CA PRO A 65 -14.14 6.85 6.33
C PRO A 65 -12.66 6.56 6.05
N ASP A 66 -12.21 6.84 4.83
CA ASP A 66 -10.82 6.66 4.41
C ASP A 66 -9.92 7.80 4.96
N LEU A 67 -9.73 7.78 6.27
CA LEU A 67 -8.94 8.73 7.05
C LEU A 67 -7.93 8.05 7.97
N SER A 68 -7.58 6.79 7.70
CA SER A 68 -6.70 5.95 8.55
C SER A 68 -7.14 5.87 10.02
N LEU A 69 -8.45 5.82 10.26
CA LEU A 69 -9.03 5.73 11.62
C LEU A 69 -9.21 4.28 12.09
N TYR A 70 -9.16 3.33 11.18
CA TYR A 70 -9.24 1.92 11.51
C TYR A 70 -7.92 1.40 12.10
N PRO A 71 -7.92 0.28 12.85
CA PRO A 71 -6.69 -0.30 13.39
C PRO A 71 -5.66 -0.62 12.31
N SER A 72 -4.41 -0.21 12.49
CA SER A 72 -3.33 -0.29 11.50
C SER A 72 -3.07 -1.70 10.96
N ASN A 73 -3.29 -2.72 11.80
CA ASN A 73 -3.15 -4.13 11.41
C ASN A 73 -4.34 -4.69 10.60
N SER A 74 -5.35 -3.87 10.29
CA SER A 74 -6.51 -4.32 9.51
C SER A 74 -6.12 -4.77 8.12
N THR A 75 -5.33 -3.98 7.40
CA THR A 75 -4.89 -4.30 6.04
C THR A 75 -4.01 -5.55 6.00
N PRO A 76 -2.98 -5.73 6.86
CA PRO A 76 -2.24 -6.99 6.97
C PRO A 76 -3.13 -8.20 7.26
N ASN A 77 -4.06 -8.08 8.21
CA ASN A 77 -4.99 -9.16 8.52
C ASN A 77 -5.89 -9.52 7.34
N PHE A 78 -6.31 -8.53 6.56
CA PHE A 78 -7.10 -8.78 5.36
C PHE A 78 -6.28 -9.44 4.26
N VAL A 79 -5.02 -9.04 4.03
CA VAL A 79 -4.09 -9.74 3.13
C VAL A 79 -3.95 -11.20 3.54
N LYS A 80 -3.73 -11.48 4.83
CA LYS A 80 -3.64 -12.85 5.36
C LYS A 80 -4.92 -13.65 5.13
N LYS A 81 -6.09 -13.02 5.32
CA LYS A 81 -7.39 -13.64 5.04
C LYS A 81 -7.54 -13.99 3.55
N ILE A 82 -7.14 -13.12 2.64
CA ILE A 82 -7.14 -13.39 1.20
C ILE A 82 -6.22 -14.58 0.92
N ASN A 83 -4.95 -14.54 1.31
CA ASN A 83 -3.99 -15.62 1.07
C ASN A 83 -4.52 -16.97 1.57
N ASN A 84 -5.02 -17.04 2.80
CA ASN A 84 -5.59 -18.26 3.36
C ASN A 84 -6.79 -18.77 2.58
N THR A 85 -7.63 -17.87 2.07
CA THR A 85 -8.79 -18.22 1.23
C THR A 85 -8.36 -18.80 -0.10
N LEU A 86 -7.38 -18.17 -0.76
CA LEU A 86 -6.87 -18.62 -2.05
C LEU A 86 -6.10 -19.95 -1.91
N LEU A 87 -5.25 -20.11 -0.91
CA LEU A 87 -4.52 -21.35 -0.64
C LEU A 87 -5.48 -22.53 -0.46
N ARG A 88 -6.55 -22.33 0.30
CA ARG A 88 -7.57 -23.37 0.53
C ARG A 88 -8.23 -23.84 -0.78
N ARG A 89 -8.38 -22.95 -1.76
CA ARG A 89 -9.08 -23.22 -3.03
C ARG A 89 -8.14 -23.54 -4.19
N MET A 90 -6.85 -23.32 -4.02
CA MET A 90 -5.85 -23.43 -5.08
C MET A 90 -5.85 -24.82 -5.74
N ALA A 91 -5.92 -25.88 -4.94
CA ALA A 91 -5.93 -27.26 -5.44
C ALA A 91 -7.22 -27.58 -6.21
N GLU A 92 -8.38 -27.06 -5.76
CA GLU A 92 -9.66 -27.26 -6.42
C GLU A 92 -9.74 -26.55 -7.79
N LEU A 93 -8.97 -25.46 -7.94
CA LEU A 93 -8.92 -24.65 -9.14
C LEU A 93 -7.82 -25.06 -10.12
N ASP A 94 -7.08 -26.12 -9.81
CA ASP A 94 -5.88 -26.54 -10.57
C ASP A 94 -4.87 -25.41 -10.80
N LYS A 95 -4.76 -24.48 -9.84
CA LYS A 95 -3.82 -23.36 -9.88
C LYS A 95 -2.53 -23.76 -9.19
N LYS A 96 -1.39 -23.35 -9.77
CA LYS A 96 -0.06 -23.67 -9.24
C LYS A 96 0.57 -22.54 -8.44
N LYS A 97 0.11 -21.31 -8.63
CA LYS A 97 0.65 -20.09 -7.99
C LYS A 97 -0.48 -19.18 -7.56
N LEU A 98 -0.27 -18.46 -6.47
CA LEU A 98 -1.14 -17.36 -6.06
C LEU A 98 -0.77 -16.08 -6.81
N PRO A 99 -1.73 -15.22 -7.13
CA PRO A 99 -1.43 -13.88 -7.62
C PRO A 99 -0.73 -13.06 -6.53
N PRO A 100 0.29 -12.26 -6.88
CA PRO A 100 0.89 -11.33 -5.93
C PRO A 100 -0.14 -10.31 -5.44
N ILE A 101 0.00 -9.90 -4.18
CA ILE A 101 -0.88 -8.91 -3.55
C ILE A 101 -0.10 -7.61 -3.35
N ILE A 102 -0.64 -6.51 -3.87
CA ILE A 102 -0.18 -5.15 -3.54
C ILE A 102 -1.17 -4.57 -2.53
N ALA A 103 -0.67 -4.02 -1.44
CA ALA A 103 -1.49 -3.47 -0.37
C ALA A 103 -1.20 -2.00 -0.09
N ASP A 104 -2.23 -1.30 0.35
CA ASP A 104 -2.17 0.08 0.83
C ASP A 104 -1.62 0.11 2.26
N GLY A 105 -0.45 0.71 2.44
CA GLY A 105 0.17 1.00 3.72
C GLY A 105 -0.23 2.36 4.30
N GLU A 106 -1.15 3.08 3.62
CA GLU A 106 -1.56 4.42 4.00
C GLU A 106 -0.34 5.35 4.11
N SER A 107 -0.36 6.29 5.04
CA SER A 107 0.84 7.08 5.39
C SER A 107 1.71 6.42 6.47
N GLY A 108 1.48 5.12 6.75
CA GLY A 108 2.23 4.33 7.72
C GLY A 108 1.70 4.42 9.16
N PHE A 109 0.51 5.00 9.37
CA PHE A 109 -0.14 5.13 10.69
C PHE A 109 0.69 5.80 11.78
N GLY A 110 1.68 6.62 11.38
CA GLY A 110 2.53 7.34 12.32
C GLY A 110 3.92 7.64 11.75
N GLY A 111 4.95 7.52 12.60
CA GLY A 111 6.34 7.75 12.25
C GLY A 111 7.06 6.52 11.68
N ILE A 112 8.39 6.60 11.63
CA ILE A 112 9.26 5.55 11.07
C ILE A 112 9.12 4.21 11.78
N TYR A 113 8.92 4.20 13.09
CA TYR A 113 8.75 2.96 13.87
C TYR A 113 7.42 2.27 13.54
N ASN A 114 6.35 3.06 13.35
CA ASN A 114 5.06 2.52 12.93
C ASN A 114 5.17 1.88 11.53
N VAL A 115 5.88 2.53 10.61
CA VAL A 115 6.12 1.98 9.27
C VAL A 115 6.90 0.67 9.33
N TYR A 116 7.95 0.60 10.18
CA TYR A 116 8.74 -0.61 10.37
C TYR A 116 7.86 -1.80 10.82
N GLU A 117 7.12 -1.61 11.91
CA GLU A 117 6.24 -2.64 12.48
C GLU A 117 5.10 -3.03 11.54
N LEU A 118 4.50 -2.05 10.87
CA LEU A 118 3.45 -2.31 9.89
C LEU A 118 3.99 -3.13 8.70
N THR A 119 5.21 -2.83 8.25
CA THR A 119 5.85 -3.59 7.17
C THR A 119 6.13 -5.03 7.60
N ASN A 120 6.60 -5.28 8.83
CA ASN A 120 6.74 -6.64 9.37
C ASN A 120 5.40 -7.40 9.33
N GLN A 121 4.32 -6.76 9.78
CA GLN A 121 2.98 -7.39 9.76
C GLN A 121 2.51 -7.71 8.34
N PHE A 122 2.83 -6.87 7.38
CA PHE A 122 2.53 -7.13 5.97
C PHE A 122 3.33 -8.33 5.44
N ILE A 123 4.62 -8.42 5.75
CA ILE A 123 5.47 -9.56 5.38
C ILE A 123 4.89 -10.86 5.95
N ASP A 124 4.53 -10.87 7.24
CA ASP A 124 3.91 -12.01 7.91
C ASP A 124 2.54 -12.39 7.31
N SER A 125 1.88 -11.44 6.68
CA SER A 125 0.60 -11.68 6.00
C SER A 125 0.73 -12.29 4.61
N GLY A 126 1.94 -12.29 4.02
CA GLY A 126 2.21 -12.77 2.67
C GLY A 126 1.97 -11.72 1.59
N VAL A 127 2.19 -10.43 1.87
CA VAL A 127 2.14 -9.35 0.87
C VAL A 127 3.31 -9.45 -0.10
N SER A 128 3.12 -8.98 -1.33
CA SER A 128 4.17 -8.92 -2.37
C SER A 128 4.72 -7.51 -2.56
N GLY A 129 3.89 -6.52 -2.37
CA GLY A 129 4.27 -5.11 -2.46
C GLY A 129 3.40 -4.24 -1.59
N ILE A 130 3.96 -3.14 -1.11
CA ILE A 130 3.25 -2.16 -0.27
C ILE A 130 3.52 -0.78 -0.85
N HIS A 131 2.50 0.03 -0.99
CA HIS A 131 2.70 1.45 -1.20
C HIS A 131 2.47 2.24 0.09
N PHE A 132 3.32 3.23 0.30
CA PHE A 132 3.17 4.24 1.33
C PHE A 132 3.01 5.60 0.66
N GLU A 133 2.26 6.50 1.28
CA GLU A 133 2.04 7.85 0.79
C GLU A 133 2.68 8.91 1.67
N ASP A 134 2.96 10.06 1.08
CA ASP A 134 3.63 11.20 1.73
C ASP A 134 2.67 12.10 2.54
N GLN A 135 1.44 11.68 2.78
CA GLN A 135 0.52 12.41 3.64
C GLN A 135 0.99 12.41 5.11
N LEU A 136 0.70 13.49 5.83
CA LEU A 136 0.83 13.54 7.28
C LEU A 136 -0.17 12.56 7.92
N ALA A 137 0.33 11.60 8.70
CA ALA A 137 -0.48 10.49 9.20
C ALA A 137 -1.68 10.94 10.05
N SER A 138 -1.54 12.02 10.85
CA SER A 138 -2.61 12.58 11.67
C SER A 138 -3.69 13.32 10.87
N GLU A 139 -3.39 13.72 9.64
CA GLU A 139 -4.27 14.51 8.77
C GLU A 139 -4.60 13.80 7.45
N LYS A 140 -4.35 12.51 7.38
CA LYS A 140 -4.57 11.68 6.20
C LYS A 140 -6.01 11.76 5.72
N LYS A 141 -6.17 11.94 4.42
CA LYS A 141 -7.46 11.98 3.73
C LYS A 141 -7.47 11.08 2.51
N CYS A 142 -8.67 10.68 2.09
CA CYS A 142 -8.88 9.97 0.85
C CYS A 142 -8.30 10.73 -0.34
N GLY A 143 -7.80 10.02 -1.33
CA GLY A 143 -7.20 10.58 -2.54
C GLY A 143 -8.06 11.61 -3.27
N HIS A 144 -9.39 11.51 -3.17
CA HIS A 144 -10.34 12.42 -3.83
C HIS A 144 -10.73 13.65 -2.98
N VAL A 145 -10.33 13.69 -1.72
CA VAL A 145 -10.71 14.77 -0.79
C VAL A 145 -9.65 15.87 -0.80
N GLY A 146 -10.10 17.12 -0.81
CA GLY A 146 -9.23 18.29 -0.72
C GLY A 146 -8.65 18.52 0.68
N GLY A 147 -7.65 19.39 0.79
CA GLY A 147 -7.04 19.77 2.06
C GLY A 147 -6.06 18.74 2.62
N LYS A 148 -5.47 17.93 1.77
CA LYS A 148 -4.39 17.02 2.16
C LYS A 148 -3.17 17.80 2.63
N VAL A 149 -2.47 17.25 3.61
CA VAL A 149 -1.21 17.77 4.14
C VAL A 149 -0.11 16.77 3.84
N VAL A 150 0.92 17.19 3.12
CA VAL A 150 2.09 16.35 2.85
C VAL A 150 3.23 16.68 3.80
N ILE A 151 4.08 15.68 4.05
CA ILE A 151 5.32 15.82 4.80
C ILE A 151 6.47 16.18 3.85
N PRO A 152 7.55 16.82 4.34
CA PRO A 152 8.74 17.06 3.55
C PRO A 152 9.34 15.78 2.96
N THR A 153 9.96 15.89 1.79
CA THR A 153 10.53 14.74 1.07
C THR A 153 11.52 13.95 1.90
N HIS A 154 12.37 14.63 2.70
CA HIS A 154 13.36 13.94 3.55
C HIS A 154 12.71 13.11 4.67
N GLU A 155 11.55 13.52 5.19
CA GLU A 155 10.78 12.76 6.17
C GLU A 155 10.12 11.54 5.51
N TYR A 156 9.60 11.74 4.31
CA TYR A 156 9.02 10.64 3.54
C TYR A 156 10.07 9.59 3.16
N ILE A 157 11.26 10.01 2.72
CA ILE A 157 12.39 9.10 2.45
C ILE A 157 12.73 8.26 3.69
N LYS A 158 12.73 8.86 4.90
CA LYS A 158 12.96 8.10 6.15
C LYS A 158 11.91 7.01 6.36
N LYS A 159 10.64 7.28 6.04
CA LYS A 159 9.57 6.26 6.10
C LYS A 159 9.81 5.12 5.12
N LEU A 160 10.13 5.43 3.87
CA LEU A 160 10.43 4.41 2.85
C LEU A 160 11.67 3.58 3.23
N ASN A 161 12.71 4.22 3.75
CA ASN A 161 13.90 3.52 4.26
C ASN A 161 13.57 2.63 5.45
N SER A 162 12.65 3.03 6.31
CA SER A 162 12.18 2.21 7.43
C SER A 162 11.45 0.95 6.95
N ALA A 163 10.60 1.09 5.93
CA ALA A 163 9.96 -0.06 5.29
C ALA A 163 10.99 -0.98 4.61
N ARG A 164 11.98 -0.42 3.92
CA ARG A 164 13.07 -1.21 3.31
C ARG A 164 13.90 -1.93 4.37
N LEU A 165 14.24 -1.26 5.48
CA LEU A 165 14.96 -1.88 6.59
C LEU A 165 14.21 -3.09 7.16
N SER A 166 12.88 -2.98 7.35
CA SER A 166 12.04 -4.09 7.80
C SER A 166 12.11 -5.28 6.82
N SER A 167 12.02 -5.01 5.52
CA SER A 167 12.16 -6.00 4.45
C SER A 167 13.54 -6.68 4.48
N ASP A 168 14.61 -5.90 4.60
CA ASP A 168 16.00 -6.40 4.60
C ASP A 168 16.28 -7.26 5.85
N VAL A 169 15.82 -6.81 7.02
CA VAL A 169 15.98 -7.57 8.28
C VAL A 169 15.18 -8.88 8.25
N SER A 170 14.02 -8.90 7.65
CA SER A 170 13.21 -10.11 7.45
C SER A 170 13.76 -11.04 6.38
N GLY A 171 14.71 -10.59 5.57
CA GLY A 171 15.26 -11.33 4.43
C GLY A 171 14.25 -11.55 3.29
N VAL A 172 13.19 -10.74 3.22
CA VAL A 172 12.11 -10.87 2.22
C VAL A 172 12.11 -9.64 1.31
N PRO A 173 12.36 -9.77 0.01
CA PRO A 173 12.54 -8.65 -0.91
C PRO A 173 11.19 -8.08 -1.40
N ILE A 174 10.32 -7.65 -0.48
CA ILE A 174 9.04 -7.05 -0.89
C ILE A 174 9.25 -5.77 -1.69
N ILE A 175 8.31 -5.47 -2.58
CA ILE A 175 8.36 -4.27 -3.40
C ILE A 175 7.78 -3.10 -2.61
N ILE A 176 8.60 -2.09 -2.34
CA ILE A 176 8.18 -0.83 -1.72
C ILE A 176 7.86 0.17 -2.82
N ILE A 177 6.62 0.66 -2.83
CA ILE A 177 6.09 1.57 -3.83
C ILE A 177 5.92 2.95 -3.19
N ALA A 178 6.61 3.94 -3.72
CA ALA A 178 6.45 5.33 -3.30
C ALA A 178 5.22 5.94 -3.99
N ARG A 179 4.22 6.37 -3.20
CA ARG A 179 3.05 7.10 -3.65
C ARG A 179 3.14 8.55 -3.19
N THR A 180 2.80 9.49 -4.04
CA THR A 180 2.69 10.90 -3.66
C THR A 180 1.28 11.43 -3.87
N ASP A 181 0.81 12.23 -2.93
CA ASP A 181 -0.43 12.99 -3.00
C ASP A 181 -0.18 14.50 -3.22
N ALA A 182 1.06 14.91 -3.54
CA ALA A 182 1.48 16.28 -3.71
C ALA A 182 0.66 17.07 -4.76
N MET A 183 0.21 16.41 -5.83
CA MET A 183 -0.60 17.06 -6.86
C MET A 183 -1.91 17.65 -6.35
N ASN A 184 -2.50 17.07 -5.30
CA ASN A 184 -3.77 17.49 -4.72
C ASN A 184 -3.61 18.07 -3.31
N ALA A 185 -2.39 18.12 -2.76
CA ALA A 185 -2.11 18.71 -1.48
C ALA A 185 -1.96 20.23 -1.61
N LYS A 186 -2.56 20.97 -0.67
CA LYS A 186 -2.42 22.42 -0.58
C LYS A 186 -1.53 22.86 0.59
N LEU A 187 -1.19 21.93 1.46
CA LEU A 187 -0.44 22.19 2.70
C LEU A 187 0.74 21.24 2.82
N MET A 188 1.82 21.73 3.41
CA MET A 188 3.00 20.97 3.80
C MET A 188 3.35 21.33 5.24
N THR A 189 3.80 20.35 6.03
CA THR A 189 4.12 20.54 7.45
C THR A 189 5.33 21.43 7.70
N SER A 190 6.29 21.48 6.78
CA SER A 190 7.50 22.29 6.90
C SER A 190 8.08 22.65 5.54
N LYS A 191 8.61 23.86 5.42
CA LYS A 191 9.38 24.33 4.24
C LYS A 191 10.89 24.19 4.41
N SER A 192 11.35 23.37 5.35
CA SER A 192 12.79 23.24 5.67
C SER A 192 13.60 22.41 4.70
N ASP A 193 12.94 21.66 3.82
CA ASP A 193 13.61 20.82 2.83
C ASP A 193 13.74 21.54 1.48
N VAL A 194 14.97 21.75 1.03
CA VAL A 194 15.28 22.41 -0.24
C VAL A 194 14.67 21.68 -1.43
N ILE A 195 14.63 20.34 -1.39
CA ILE A 195 13.99 19.50 -2.43
C ILE A 195 12.49 19.75 -2.45
N SER A 196 11.86 19.77 -1.29
CA SER A 196 10.42 20.06 -1.16
C SER A 196 10.09 21.49 -1.59
N LEU A 197 10.95 22.47 -1.33
CA LEU A 197 10.78 23.84 -1.82
C LEU A 197 10.82 23.91 -3.35
N SER A 198 11.68 23.15 -4.00
CA SER A 198 11.74 23.10 -5.47
C SER A 198 10.48 22.47 -6.07
N LEU A 199 9.88 21.48 -5.42
CA LEU A 199 8.65 20.84 -5.85
C LEU A 199 7.42 21.73 -5.64
N ILE A 200 7.39 22.58 -4.59
CA ILE A 200 6.29 23.52 -4.34
C ILE A 200 6.20 24.54 -5.49
N HIS A 201 7.32 25.00 -6.03
CA HIS A 201 7.33 25.91 -7.18
C HIS A 201 6.80 25.28 -8.48
N ILE A 202 6.81 23.96 -8.56
CA ILE A 202 6.27 23.21 -9.72
C ILE A 202 4.78 22.91 -9.55
N SER A 203 4.30 22.82 -8.32
CA SER A 203 2.93 22.37 -7.99
C SER A 203 1.98 23.49 -7.57
N GLU A 204 2.43 24.73 -7.35
CA GLU A 204 1.50 25.85 -7.16
C GLU A 204 0.84 26.20 -8.50
N PRO A 205 -0.51 26.06 -8.61
CA PRO A 205 -1.18 26.67 -9.73
C PRO A 205 -0.96 28.19 -9.61
N THR A 206 -0.32 28.77 -10.61
CA THR A 206 -0.31 30.24 -10.79
C THR A 206 -1.74 30.71 -10.66
N ARG A 207 -2.05 31.47 -9.60
CA ARG A 207 -3.31 32.23 -9.58
C ARG A 207 -3.28 33.11 -10.81
N PRO A 208 -4.35 33.16 -11.61
CA PRO A 208 -4.49 34.25 -12.56
C PRO A 208 -4.39 35.52 -11.74
N GLU A 209 -3.45 36.37 -12.06
CA GLU A 209 -3.41 37.71 -11.51
C GLU A 209 -4.67 38.42 -12.05
N ASP A 210 -5.50 38.93 -11.13
CA ASP A 210 -6.62 39.80 -11.42
C ASP A 210 -6.13 41.13 -12.06
#